data_84c82246873a94a2319dcb594f2ea763
#
_entry.id   84c82246873a94a2319dcb594f2ea763
#
_cell.length_a   1.000
_cell.length_b   1.000
_cell.length_c   1.000
_cell.angle_alpha   90.00
_cell.angle_beta   90.00
_cell.angle_gamma   90.00
#
_symmetry.space_group_name_H-M   'P 1'
#
loop_
_entity.id
_entity.type
_entity.pdbx_description
1 polymer ?
#
loop_
_entity_poly.entity_id
_entity_poly.type
_entity_poly.pdbx_seq_one_letter_code
_entity_poly.pdbx_strand_id
1 'polypeptide(L)'
;MEAAAFGARTILESFRDAGVRIDELVVAGGLVHNPFFMQILCDVVRMPLSVGRTEQPGSLGSAIFAAVAAGEYPDLPAASSAMGDKEEHVYLVDEERADQYEELYREYRLLHDYFGRGGNEVMHRLKAIRRRTHAPDHRVRMV
;
A
#
# COMPACT_ATOMS: atom_id res chain seq x y z
N MET A 1 -0.07 9.21 -10.38
CA MET A 1 -1.08 8.37 -9.70
C MET A 1 -0.86 6.88 -10.00
N GLU A 2 -0.70 6.49 -11.28
CA GLU A 2 -0.50 5.10 -11.71
C GLU A 2 0.67 4.39 -11.02
N ALA A 3 1.83 5.03 -10.92
CA ALA A 3 2.98 4.46 -10.23
C ALA A 3 2.70 4.07 -8.76
N ALA A 4 1.83 4.81 -8.06
CA ALA A 4 1.42 4.47 -6.70
C ALA A 4 0.51 3.21 -6.69
N ALA A 5 -0.39 3.08 -7.66
CA ALA A 5 -1.21 1.90 -7.83
C ALA A 5 -0.37 0.67 -8.22
N PHE A 6 0.63 0.83 -9.10
CA PHE A 6 1.57 -0.25 -9.44
C PHE A 6 2.40 -0.68 -8.22
N GLY A 7 2.82 0.27 -7.38
CA GLY A 7 3.48 -0.05 -6.12
C GLY A 7 2.59 -0.88 -5.18
N ALA A 8 1.31 -0.51 -5.03
CA ALA A 8 0.35 -1.27 -4.25
C ALA A 8 0.16 -2.69 -4.82
N ARG A 9 0.02 -2.83 -6.15
CA ARG A 9 -0.05 -4.15 -6.81
C ARG A 9 1.19 -5.01 -6.52
N THR A 10 2.38 -4.42 -6.60
CA THR A 10 3.63 -5.14 -6.28
C THR A 10 3.64 -5.69 -4.86
N ILE A 11 3.10 -4.91 -3.89
CA ILE A 11 2.97 -5.37 -2.50
C ILE A 11 1.97 -6.52 -2.40
N LEU A 12 0.81 -6.42 -3.02
CA LEU A 12 -0.20 -7.49 -3.05
C LEU A 12 0.34 -8.78 -3.67
N GLU A 13 1.07 -8.67 -4.78
CA GLU A 13 1.74 -9.81 -5.41
C GLU A 13 2.77 -10.45 -4.47
N SER A 14 3.55 -9.65 -3.73
CA SER A 14 4.51 -10.17 -2.76
C SER A 14 3.84 -10.96 -1.62
N PHE A 15 2.66 -10.55 -1.18
CA PHE A 15 1.88 -11.34 -0.21
C PHE A 15 1.38 -12.65 -0.82
N ARG A 16 0.89 -12.63 -2.05
CA ARG A 16 0.44 -13.83 -2.75
C ARG A 16 1.58 -14.81 -2.99
N ASP A 17 2.75 -14.32 -3.38
CA ASP A 17 3.96 -15.11 -3.58
C ASP A 17 4.44 -15.75 -2.26
N ALA A 18 4.20 -15.10 -1.13
CA ALA A 18 4.44 -15.64 0.21
C ALA A 18 3.34 -16.62 0.69
N GLY A 19 2.35 -16.94 -0.15
CA GLY A 19 1.27 -17.87 0.17
C GLY A 19 0.13 -17.26 0.99
N VAL A 20 0.09 -15.94 1.13
CA VAL A 20 -1.01 -15.24 1.81
C VAL A 20 -2.18 -15.10 0.85
N ARG A 21 -3.33 -15.66 1.23
CA ARG A 21 -4.58 -15.46 0.49
C ARG A 21 -5.14 -14.08 0.76
N ILE A 22 -5.44 -13.34 -0.31
CA ILE A 22 -6.07 -12.02 -0.25
C ILE A 22 -7.44 -12.15 -0.90
N ASP A 23 -8.48 -12.10 -0.09
CA ASP A 23 -9.87 -12.24 -0.53
C ASP A 23 -10.54 -10.90 -0.77
N GLU A 24 -10.10 -9.85 -0.10
CA GLU A 24 -10.69 -8.52 -0.16
C GLU A 24 -9.61 -7.44 0.00
N LEU A 25 -9.84 -6.31 -0.64
CA LEU A 25 -9.04 -5.11 -0.48
C LEU A 25 -9.92 -3.97 0.02
N VAL A 26 -9.69 -3.57 1.28
CA VAL A 26 -10.38 -2.44 1.90
C VAL A 26 -9.45 -1.23 1.90
N VAL A 27 -9.90 -0.13 1.31
CA VAL A 27 -9.15 1.13 1.30
C VAL A 27 -9.81 2.12 2.26
N ALA A 28 -9.00 2.79 3.07
CA ALA A 28 -9.47 3.78 4.03
C ALA A 28 -8.50 4.96 4.12
N GLY A 29 -8.96 6.05 4.74
CA GLY A 29 -8.19 7.29 4.91
C GLY A 29 -8.32 8.23 3.73
N GLY A 30 -7.42 9.21 3.62
CA GLY A 30 -7.56 10.35 2.69
C GLY A 30 -7.66 10.00 1.20
N LEU A 31 -7.14 8.84 0.78
CA LEU A 31 -7.18 8.43 -0.63
C LEU A 31 -8.59 8.12 -1.13
N VAL A 32 -9.52 7.72 -0.25
CA VAL A 32 -10.90 7.39 -0.63
C VAL A 32 -11.67 8.60 -1.18
N HIS A 33 -11.23 9.81 -0.88
CA HIS A 33 -11.82 11.05 -1.38
C HIS A 33 -11.44 11.39 -2.83
N ASN A 34 -10.59 10.59 -3.47
CA ASN A 34 -10.23 10.75 -4.87
C ASN A 34 -10.76 9.56 -5.70
N PRO A 35 -11.99 9.62 -6.20
CA PRO A 35 -12.62 8.52 -6.93
C PRO A 35 -11.86 8.15 -8.21
N PHE A 36 -11.19 9.11 -8.85
CA PHE A 36 -10.38 8.83 -10.02
C PHE A 36 -9.17 7.93 -9.67
N PHE A 37 -8.46 8.23 -8.58
CA PHE A 37 -7.37 7.38 -8.11
C PHE A 37 -7.86 6.01 -7.65
N MET A 38 -9.00 5.96 -6.97
CA MET A 38 -9.60 4.71 -6.50
C MET A 38 -9.95 3.78 -7.66
N GLN A 39 -10.46 4.31 -8.76
CA GLN A 39 -10.75 3.51 -9.95
C GLN A 39 -9.45 3.02 -10.62
N ILE A 40 -8.41 3.87 -10.75
CA ILE A 40 -7.10 3.43 -11.23
C ILE A 40 -6.55 2.29 -10.36
N LEU A 41 -6.63 2.43 -9.03
CA LEU A 41 -6.16 1.39 -8.12
C LEU A 41 -6.92 0.08 -8.33
N CYS A 42 -8.25 0.14 -8.43
CA CYS A 42 -9.12 -1.02 -8.69
C CYS A 42 -8.71 -1.76 -9.96
N ASP A 43 -8.57 -1.03 -11.07
CA ASP A 43 -8.23 -1.59 -12.39
C ASP A 43 -6.81 -2.17 -12.41
N VAL A 44 -5.84 -1.49 -11.76
CA VAL A 44 -4.45 -1.93 -11.67
C VAL A 44 -4.30 -3.19 -10.83
N VAL A 45 -4.97 -3.28 -9.67
CA VAL A 45 -4.86 -4.45 -8.78
C VAL A 45 -5.74 -5.62 -9.21
N ARG A 46 -6.65 -5.37 -10.16
CA ARG A 46 -7.65 -6.34 -10.67
C ARG A 46 -8.47 -6.98 -9.56
N MET A 47 -8.89 -6.18 -8.60
CA MET A 47 -9.75 -6.61 -7.50
C MET A 47 -10.77 -5.52 -7.19
N PRO A 48 -12.04 -5.88 -6.93
CA PRO A 48 -13.00 -4.93 -6.40
C PRO A 48 -12.48 -4.28 -5.10
N LEU A 49 -12.76 -3.00 -4.93
CA LEU A 49 -12.37 -2.28 -3.72
C LEU A 49 -13.58 -2.03 -2.83
N SER A 50 -13.43 -2.38 -1.56
CA SER A 50 -14.30 -1.92 -0.49
C SER A 50 -13.72 -0.66 0.15
N VAL A 51 -14.58 0.20 0.68
CA VAL A 51 -14.18 1.48 1.27
C VAL A 51 -14.53 1.48 2.76
N GLY A 52 -13.53 1.69 3.60
CA GLY A 52 -13.74 1.92 5.03
C GLY A 52 -14.35 3.30 5.26
N ARG A 53 -15.47 3.36 6.00
CA ARG A 53 -16.21 4.60 6.25
C ARG A 53 -15.58 5.48 7.34
N THR A 54 -14.64 4.94 8.10
CA THR A 54 -13.99 5.71 9.16
C THR A 54 -12.96 6.70 8.60
N GLU A 55 -12.98 7.93 9.09
CA GLU A 55 -11.97 8.93 8.79
C GLU A 55 -10.63 8.65 9.52
N GLN A 56 -10.66 7.84 10.57
CA GLN A 56 -9.51 7.55 11.43
C GLN A 56 -9.25 6.02 11.53
N PRO A 57 -8.86 5.37 10.42
CA PRO A 57 -8.70 3.91 10.40
C PRO A 57 -7.63 3.40 11.37
N GLY A 58 -6.57 4.17 11.60
CA GLY A 58 -5.53 3.82 12.58
C GLY A 58 -6.04 3.83 14.01
N SER A 59 -6.85 4.84 14.37
CA SER A 59 -7.49 4.93 15.72
C SER A 59 -8.49 3.81 15.90
N LEU A 60 -9.30 3.50 14.89
CA LEU A 60 -10.25 2.39 14.94
C LEU A 60 -9.51 1.05 15.14
N GLY A 61 -8.44 0.81 14.40
CA GLY A 61 -7.64 -0.40 14.56
C GLY A 61 -7.07 -0.54 15.98
N SER A 62 -6.56 0.56 16.55
CA SER A 62 -6.08 0.58 17.94
C SER A 62 -7.20 0.29 18.94
N ALA A 63 -8.39 0.84 18.73
CA ALA A 63 -9.56 0.59 19.58
C ALA A 63 -10.03 -0.88 19.50
N ILE A 64 -9.99 -1.50 18.31
CA ILE A 64 -10.30 -2.92 18.12
C ILE A 64 -9.33 -3.80 18.93
N PHE A 65 -8.02 -3.54 18.84
CA PHE A 65 -7.04 -4.27 19.65
C PHE A 65 -7.25 -4.09 21.15
N ALA A 66 -7.56 -2.86 21.60
CA ALA A 66 -7.82 -2.57 23.00
C ALA A 66 -9.07 -3.29 23.52
N ALA A 67 -10.14 -3.35 22.73
CA ALA A 67 -11.38 -4.03 23.09
C ALA A 67 -11.17 -5.54 23.25
N VAL A 68 -10.39 -6.18 22.38
CA VAL A 68 -10.02 -7.60 22.54
C VAL A 68 -9.14 -7.80 23.76
N ALA A 69 -8.16 -6.94 24.00
CA ALA A 69 -7.28 -7.01 25.16
C ALA A 69 -8.04 -6.82 26.48
N ALA A 70 -9.12 -6.02 26.49
CA ALA A 70 -10.00 -5.83 27.63
C ALA A 70 -11.00 -6.99 27.86
N GLY A 71 -11.10 -7.93 26.91
CA GLY A 71 -12.01 -9.07 26.97
C GLY A 71 -13.46 -8.77 26.53
N GLU A 72 -13.69 -7.62 25.91
CA GLU A 72 -15.01 -7.24 25.39
C GLU A 72 -15.41 -8.09 24.15
N TYR A 73 -14.43 -8.56 23.41
CA TYR A 73 -14.61 -9.47 22.27
C TYR A 73 -13.67 -10.67 22.37
N PRO A 74 -14.10 -11.85 21.89
CA PRO A 74 -13.33 -13.08 22.02
C PRO A 74 -12.06 -13.09 21.14
N ASP A 75 -12.10 -12.37 20.00
CA ASP A 75 -11.01 -12.31 19.03
C ASP A 75 -11.10 -11.06 18.14
N LEU A 76 -10.06 -10.84 17.35
CA LEU A 76 -10.00 -9.71 16.40
C LEU A 76 -11.07 -9.75 15.30
N PRO A 77 -11.40 -10.90 14.68
CA PRO A 77 -12.49 -10.98 13.72
C PRO A 77 -13.83 -10.52 14.28
N ALA A 78 -14.20 -10.97 15.48
CA ALA A 78 -15.44 -10.56 16.13
C ALA A 78 -15.47 -9.06 16.44
N ALA A 79 -14.38 -8.52 16.98
CA ALA A 79 -14.24 -7.08 17.26
C ALA A 79 -14.27 -6.25 15.97
N SER A 80 -13.55 -6.67 14.92
CA SER A 80 -13.55 -5.98 13.63
C SER A 80 -14.92 -5.98 12.96
N SER A 81 -15.66 -7.09 13.06
CA SER A 81 -17.03 -7.18 12.53
C SER A 81 -18.02 -6.28 13.25
N ALA A 82 -17.84 -6.12 14.57
CA ALA A 82 -18.74 -5.31 15.39
C ALA A 82 -18.43 -3.81 15.36
N MET A 83 -17.16 -3.44 15.28
CA MET A 83 -16.68 -2.06 15.37
C MET A 83 -16.30 -1.46 14.01
N GLY A 84 -15.97 -2.30 13.04
CA GLY A 84 -15.64 -1.89 11.67
C GLY A 84 -16.91 -1.50 10.91
N ASP A 85 -16.76 -0.50 10.05
CA ASP A 85 -17.80 -0.12 9.09
C ASP A 85 -17.13 0.07 7.71
N LYS A 86 -17.63 -0.66 6.72
CA LYS A 86 -17.17 -0.59 5.34
C LYS A 86 -18.33 -0.64 4.37
N GLU A 87 -18.16 0.00 3.24
CA GLU A 87 -19.00 -0.16 2.07
C GLU A 87 -18.30 -1.14 1.12
N GLU A 88 -18.98 -2.25 0.83
CA GLU A 88 -18.39 -3.34 0.04
C GLU A 88 -18.47 -3.03 -1.46
N HIS A 89 -17.41 -3.39 -2.18
CA HIS A 89 -17.36 -3.39 -3.64
C HIS A 89 -17.79 -2.06 -4.29
N VAL A 90 -17.36 -0.94 -3.70
CA VAL A 90 -17.69 0.41 -4.20
C VAL A 90 -17.09 0.67 -5.58
N TYR A 91 -15.89 0.10 -5.84
CA TYR A 91 -15.22 0.17 -7.14
C TYR A 91 -15.12 -1.21 -7.74
N LEU A 92 -15.59 -1.35 -8.96
CA LEU A 92 -15.51 -2.59 -9.75
C LEU A 92 -14.46 -2.44 -10.84
N VAL A 93 -13.81 -3.54 -11.19
CA VAL A 93 -12.78 -3.59 -12.22
C VAL A 93 -13.40 -3.29 -13.59
N ASP A 94 -12.81 -2.38 -14.33
CA ASP A 94 -13.04 -2.20 -15.76
C ASP A 94 -11.98 -3.02 -16.50
N GLU A 95 -12.39 -4.12 -17.09
CA GLU A 95 -11.47 -5.09 -17.70
C GLU A 95 -10.69 -4.50 -18.88
N GLU A 96 -11.30 -3.61 -19.66
CA GLU A 96 -10.61 -2.97 -20.80
C GLU A 96 -9.46 -2.08 -20.31
N ARG A 97 -9.70 -1.28 -19.28
CA ARG A 97 -8.64 -0.46 -18.67
C ARG A 97 -7.61 -1.30 -17.92
N ALA A 98 -8.06 -2.34 -17.24
CA ALA A 98 -7.17 -3.25 -16.54
C ALA A 98 -6.19 -3.94 -17.48
N ASP A 99 -6.60 -4.28 -18.71
CA ASP A 99 -5.72 -4.83 -19.74
C ASP A 99 -4.69 -3.81 -20.23
N GLN A 100 -5.08 -2.55 -20.40
CA GLN A 100 -4.14 -1.46 -20.74
C GLN A 100 -3.12 -1.24 -19.61
N TYR A 101 -3.56 -1.28 -18.33
CA TYR A 101 -2.66 -1.18 -17.19
C TYR A 101 -1.72 -2.39 -17.06
N GLU A 102 -2.09 -3.55 -17.56
CA GLU A 102 -1.22 -4.73 -17.54
C GLU A 102 0.05 -4.52 -18.37
N GLU A 103 -0.05 -3.86 -19.52
CA GLU A 103 1.11 -3.53 -20.34
C GLU A 103 2.04 -2.54 -19.62
N LEU A 104 1.46 -1.47 -19.06
CA LEU A 104 2.22 -0.47 -18.30
C LEU A 104 2.84 -1.06 -17.03
N TYR A 105 2.16 -1.99 -16.37
CA TYR A 105 2.67 -2.66 -15.18
C TYR A 105 3.89 -3.54 -15.48
N ARG A 106 3.92 -4.22 -16.63
CA ARG A 106 5.11 -4.98 -17.08
C ARG A 106 6.33 -4.07 -17.21
N GLU A 107 6.17 -2.93 -17.86
CA GLU A 107 7.26 -1.95 -18.00
C GLU A 107 7.68 -1.38 -16.63
N TYR A 108 6.71 -1.06 -15.77
CA TYR A 108 6.98 -0.64 -14.39
C TYR A 108 7.81 -1.70 -13.63
N ARG A 109 7.49 -2.98 -13.74
CA ARG A 109 8.23 -4.07 -13.10
C ARG A 109 9.66 -4.16 -13.61
N LEU A 110 9.89 -4.02 -14.91
CA LEU A 110 11.24 -4.01 -15.48
C LEU A 110 12.08 -2.84 -14.93
N LEU A 111 11.51 -1.64 -14.87
CA LEU A 111 12.19 -0.48 -14.29
C LEU A 111 12.43 -0.64 -12.79
N HIS A 112 11.44 -1.14 -12.05
CA HIS A 112 11.57 -1.41 -10.62
C HIS A 112 12.71 -2.38 -10.34
N ASP A 113 12.80 -3.48 -11.08
CA ASP A 113 13.84 -4.49 -10.88
C ASP A 113 15.21 -3.99 -11.35
N TYR A 114 15.26 -3.24 -12.45
CA TYR A 114 16.48 -2.65 -12.95
C TYR A 114 17.11 -1.67 -11.98
N PHE A 115 16.32 -0.78 -11.36
CA PHE A 115 16.83 0.22 -10.42
C PHE A 115 16.85 -0.26 -8.97
N GLY A 116 15.92 -1.12 -8.56
CA GLY A 116 15.68 -1.49 -7.16
C GLY A 116 16.26 -2.85 -6.74
N ARG A 117 16.38 -3.80 -7.67
CA ARG A 117 16.76 -5.19 -7.36
C ARG A 117 18.10 -5.63 -7.94
N GLY A 118 18.99 -4.70 -8.26
CA GLY A 118 20.37 -5.03 -8.64
C GLY A 118 20.61 -5.20 -10.13
N GLY A 119 19.68 -4.79 -10.99
CA GLY A 119 19.91 -4.69 -12.44
C GLY A 119 21.02 -3.68 -12.80
N ASN A 120 21.28 -2.72 -11.89
CA ASN A 120 22.43 -1.80 -11.94
C ASN A 120 22.72 -1.20 -10.56
N GLU A 121 23.90 -0.60 -10.43
CA GLU A 121 24.41 -0.03 -9.17
C GLU A 121 24.09 1.47 -8.96
N VAL A 122 23.29 2.09 -9.84
CA VAL A 122 23.08 3.55 -9.81
C VAL A 122 22.47 4.03 -8.50
N MET A 123 21.46 3.32 -7.96
CA MET A 123 20.81 3.69 -6.71
C MET A 123 21.74 3.53 -5.50
N HIS A 124 22.61 2.51 -5.52
CA HIS A 124 23.64 2.32 -4.49
C HIS A 124 24.68 3.45 -4.53
N ARG A 125 25.11 3.86 -5.73
CA ARG A 125 26.01 5.00 -5.91
C ARG A 125 25.41 6.32 -5.46
N LEU A 126 24.15 6.60 -5.81
CA LEU A 126 23.43 7.80 -5.36
C LEU A 126 23.28 7.83 -3.83
N LYS A 127 22.96 6.70 -3.22
CA LYS A 127 22.87 6.58 -1.76
C LYS A 127 24.24 6.81 -1.09
N ALA A 128 25.31 6.32 -1.69
CA ALA A 128 26.68 6.57 -1.19
C ALA A 128 27.08 8.04 -1.31
N ILE A 129 26.73 8.71 -2.40
CA ILE A 129 26.94 10.16 -2.58
C ILE A 129 26.20 10.93 -1.48
N ARG A 130 24.91 10.66 -1.28
CA ARG A 130 24.10 11.32 -0.24
C ARG A 130 24.70 11.14 1.16
N ARG A 131 25.19 9.95 1.50
CA ARG A 131 25.81 9.69 2.80
C ARG A 131 27.08 10.51 3.01
N ARG A 132 27.87 10.71 1.97
CA ARG A 132 29.10 11.53 2.04
C ARG A 132 28.81 13.01 2.20
N THR A 133 27.76 13.53 1.54
CA THR A 133 27.37 14.94 1.61
C THR A 133 26.62 15.31 2.88
N HIS A 134 26.01 14.33 3.56
CA HIS A 134 25.26 14.54 4.81
C HIS A 134 25.98 13.97 6.04
N ALA A 135 27.23 13.52 5.89
CA ALA A 135 28.03 13.19 7.07
C ALA A 135 28.20 14.45 7.92
N PRO A 136 27.83 14.46 9.22
CA PRO A 136 28.04 15.64 10.07
C PRO A 136 29.53 15.96 10.10
N ASP A 137 29.87 17.20 9.75
CA ASP A 137 31.22 17.70 9.88
C ASP A 137 31.56 17.79 11.38
N HIS A 138 32.20 16.75 11.89
CA HIS A 138 32.73 16.72 13.28
C HIS A 138 33.87 17.72 13.53
N ARG A 139 34.11 18.68 12.63
CA ARG A 139 35.17 19.68 12.75
C ARG A 139 34.74 21.01 13.38
N VAL A 140 33.50 21.14 13.87
CA VAL A 140 33.21 22.26 14.78
C VAL A 140 33.70 21.85 16.16
N ARG A 141 35.02 21.87 16.32
CA ARG A 141 35.64 21.88 17.65
C ARG A 141 35.36 23.23 18.30
N MET A 142 34.85 23.15 19.52
CA MET A 142 34.81 24.22 20.49
C MET A 142 36.15 24.99 20.52
N VAL A 143 36.07 26.31 20.41
CA VAL A 143 37.01 27.26 20.92
C VAL A 143 36.32 28.00 22.06
#